data_c2a952fa5837f0c20a3777aa0ec257fc
#
_entry.id   c2a952fa5837f0c20a3777aa0ec257fc
#
_cell.length_a   1.000
_cell.length_b   1.000
_cell.length_c   1.000
_cell.angle_alpha   90.00
_cell.angle_beta   90.00
_cell.angle_gamma   90.00
#
_symmetry.space_group_name_H-M   'P 1'
#
loop_
_entity.id
_entity.type
_entity.pdbx_description
1 polymer ?
#
loop_
_entity_poly.entity_id
_entity_poly.type
_entity_poly.pdbx_seq_one_letter_code
_entity_poly.pdbx_strand_id
1 'polypeptide(L)'
;MEGGNAMKPAVFMYGVPGQYGNYAAALEAAGARVVLCRDLYRSLDCDGLLLPGGGDIRGPLPGTETFLVDSFVRSRRPILGICRGMQALNVYWGGTLRDISGHQLPRGDMVHPTRAEGIMAQLLGEHPAVTSCHHQAADRLAEPLRPVQWAEDGVTEAVVHQELPVLGVQWHPERQSYALCREDAPDAREIFRYFVTQMKETP
;
A
#
# COMPACT_ATOMS: atom_id res chain seq x y z
N MET A 1 3.55 -14.68 35.49
CA MET A 1 3.09 -15.06 34.14
C MET A 1 3.90 -14.22 33.15
N GLU A 2 4.93 -14.84 32.60
CA GLU A 2 5.83 -14.19 31.63
C GLU A 2 5.04 -13.98 30.32
N GLY A 3 4.78 -12.72 29.97
CA GLY A 3 4.26 -12.38 28.67
C GLY A 3 5.32 -12.73 27.63
N GLY A 4 5.11 -13.83 26.89
CA GLY A 4 5.96 -14.21 25.79
C GLY A 4 6.11 -13.02 24.84
N ASN A 5 7.35 -12.62 24.61
CA ASN A 5 7.71 -11.57 23.67
C ASN A 5 7.41 -12.09 22.25
N ALA A 6 6.14 -12.01 21.82
CA ALA A 6 5.76 -12.42 20.49
C ALA A 6 6.62 -11.61 19.49
N MET A 7 7.35 -12.31 18.64
CA MET A 7 8.20 -11.66 17.63
C MET A 7 7.33 -10.74 16.75
N LYS A 8 7.81 -9.51 16.54
CA LYS A 8 7.13 -8.56 15.66
C LYS A 8 7.13 -9.12 14.23
N PRO A 9 6.00 -9.10 13.53
CA PRO A 9 5.96 -9.55 12.14
C PRO A 9 6.91 -8.73 11.27
N ALA A 10 7.54 -9.40 10.31
CA ALA A 10 8.53 -8.83 9.42
C ALA A 10 7.91 -8.39 8.10
N VAL A 11 8.10 -7.14 7.72
CA VAL A 11 7.67 -6.59 6.42
C VAL A 11 8.87 -6.39 5.52
N PHE A 12 8.83 -7.00 4.34
CA PHE A 12 9.84 -6.78 3.31
C PHE A 12 9.52 -5.54 2.47
N MET A 13 10.56 -4.75 2.22
CA MET A 13 10.57 -3.65 1.24
C MET A 13 11.85 -3.75 0.41
N TYR A 14 11.71 -3.70 -0.91
CA TYR A 14 12.87 -3.73 -1.81
C TYR A 14 13.48 -2.33 -1.96
N GLY A 15 14.72 -2.16 -1.55
CA GLY A 15 15.40 -0.87 -1.61
C GLY A 15 16.75 -0.86 -0.92
N VAL A 16 17.28 0.33 -0.66
CA VAL A 16 18.52 0.53 0.10
C VAL A 16 18.23 1.26 1.41
N PRO A 17 19.05 1.05 2.44
CA PRO A 17 18.93 1.79 3.71
C PRO A 17 18.87 3.31 3.45
N GLY A 18 17.94 3.97 4.16
CA GLY A 18 17.68 5.41 4.01
C GLY A 18 16.62 5.76 2.96
N GLN A 19 16.21 4.84 2.08
CA GLN A 19 15.00 4.99 1.29
C GLN A 19 13.75 4.71 2.13
N TYR A 20 12.62 5.30 1.74
CA TYR A 20 11.32 4.95 2.27
C TYR A 20 11.17 5.14 3.80
N GLY A 21 11.83 6.16 4.37
CA GLY A 21 11.81 6.41 5.82
C GLY A 21 10.40 6.54 6.41
N ASN A 22 9.49 7.23 5.72
CA ASN A 22 8.10 7.41 6.18
C ASN A 22 7.34 6.07 6.23
N TYR A 23 7.53 5.22 5.22
CA TYR A 23 6.91 3.89 5.18
C TYR A 23 7.43 3.00 6.31
N ALA A 24 8.75 2.99 6.51
CA ALA A 24 9.38 2.23 7.59
C ALA A 24 8.90 2.71 8.96
N ALA A 25 8.88 4.01 9.20
CA ALA A 25 8.41 4.60 10.46
C ALA A 25 6.93 4.24 10.74
N ALA A 26 6.07 4.30 9.73
CA ALA A 26 4.65 3.94 9.87
C ALA A 26 4.46 2.44 10.20
N LEU A 27 5.20 1.54 9.52
CA LEU A 27 5.18 0.10 9.80
C LEU A 27 5.69 -0.23 11.20
N GLU A 28 6.80 0.40 11.62
CA GLU A 28 7.38 0.20 12.96
C GLU A 28 6.44 0.71 14.06
N ALA A 29 5.79 1.86 13.83
CA ALA A 29 4.77 2.40 14.74
C ALA A 29 3.52 1.51 14.81
N ALA A 30 3.19 0.79 13.73
CA ALA A 30 2.13 -0.22 13.71
C ALA A 30 2.52 -1.54 14.38
N GLY A 31 3.78 -1.70 14.80
CA GLY A 31 4.28 -2.86 15.52
C GLY A 31 4.97 -3.92 14.64
N ALA A 32 5.32 -3.62 13.41
CA ALA A 32 6.11 -4.50 12.55
C ALA A 32 7.63 -4.28 12.73
N ARG A 33 8.42 -5.17 12.15
CA ARG A 33 9.85 -5.04 11.89
C ARG A 33 10.06 -4.91 10.38
N VAL A 34 10.81 -3.91 9.95
CA VAL A 34 11.07 -3.65 8.53
C VAL A 34 12.36 -4.34 8.08
N VAL A 35 12.31 -5.02 6.95
CA VAL A 35 13.46 -5.61 6.23
C VAL A 35 13.60 -4.89 4.90
N LEU A 36 14.41 -3.82 4.89
CA LEU A 36 14.68 -2.99 3.72
C LEU A 36 16.04 -3.37 3.12
N CYS A 37 16.04 -4.09 2.01
CA CYS A 37 17.26 -4.50 1.32
C CYS A 37 16.99 -4.87 -0.15
N ARG A 38 18.07 -5.10 -0.92
CA ARG A 38 18.01 -5.56 -2.32
C ARG A 38 18.19 -7.07 -2.50
N ASP A 39 18.38 -7.79 -1.43
CA ASP A 39 18.42 -9.24 -1.44
C ASP A 39 17.00 -9.82 -1.42
N LEU A 40 16.56 -10.28 -2.59
CA LEU A 40 15.20 -10.82 -2.78
C LEU A 40 14.92 -12.06 -1.91
N TYR A 41 15.95 -12.86 -1.62
CA TYR A 41 15.77 -14.07 -0.80
C TYR A 41 15.36 -13.75 0.64
N ARG A 42 15.74 -12.57 1.15
CA ARG A 42 15.30 -12.11 2.47
C ARG A 42 13.78 -11.90 2.57
N SER A 43 13.10 -11.75 1.43
CA SER A 43 11.64 -11.65 1.40
C SER A 43 10.94 -12.96 1.78
N LEU A 44 11.61 -14.10 1.59
CA LEU A 44 11.05 -15.41 1.90
C LEU A 44 10.85 -15.63 3.41
N ASP A 45 11.64 -14.93 4.23
CA ASP A 45 11.58 -14.98 5.71
C ASP A 45 10.72 -13.84 6.30
N CYS A 46 9.94 -13.14 5.47
CA CYS A 46 9.09 -12.02 5.90
C CYS A 46 7.62 -12.39 5.84
N ASP A 47 6.84 -11.83 6.76
CA ASP A 47 5.42 -12.13 6.93
C ASP A 47 4.53 -11.29 5.97
N GLY A 48 5.01 -10.15 5.51
CA GLY A 48 4.30 -9.24 4.61
C GLY A 48 5.22 -8.51 3.63
N LEU A 49 4.65 -8.04 2.52
CA LEU A 49 5.31 -7.25 1.50
C LEU A 49 4.70 -5.85 1.43
N LEU A 50 5.52 -4.80 1.53
CA LEU A 50 5.10 -3.45 1.15
C LEU A 50 5.76 -3.06 -0.18
N LEU A 51 4.92 -2.70 -1.15
CA LEU A 51 5.30 -2.07 -2.42
C LEU A 51 5.12 -0.56 -2.28
N PRO A 52 6.21 0.24 -2.21
CA PRO A 52 6.13 1.67 -1.98
C PRO A 52 5.76 2.45 -3.24
N GLY A 53 5.52 3.75 -3.05
CA GLY A 53 5.45 4.74 -4.13
C GLY A 53 6.76 4.85 -4.91
N GLY A 54 6.69 5.39 -6.13
CA GLY A 54 7.85 5.50 -7.00
C GLY A 54 7.52 6.16 -8.35
N GLY A 55 8.41 6.01 -9.32
CA GLY A 55 8.21 6.53 -10.66
C GLY A 55 7.20 5.75 -11.49
N ASP A 56 6.93 6.24 -12.70
CA ASP A 56 5.93 5.70 -13.63
C ASP A 56 6.15 4.24 -14.02
N ILE A 57 5.04 3.56 -14.24
CA ILE A 57 5.02 2.26 -14.91
C ILE A 57 4.60 2.49 -16.35
N ARG A 58 5.51 2.28 -17.32
CA ARG A 58 5.31 2.49 -18.76
C ARG A 58 5.43 1.20 -19.58
N GLY A 59 5.41 0.05 -18.92
CA GLY A 59 5.55 -1.25 -19.58
C GLY A 59 5.40 -2.40 -18.58
N PRO A 60 5.92 -3.58 -18.90
CA PRO A 60 5.88 -4.71 -17.98
C PRO A 60 6.65 -4.40 -16.69
N LEU A 61 6.21 -5.00 -15.58
CA LEU A 61 6.90 -4.85 -14.30
C LEU A 61 8.33 -5.40 -14.37
N PRO A 62 9.28 -4.77 -13.65
CA PRO A 62 10.60 -5.35 -13.45
C PRO A 62 10.51 -6.78 -12.88
N GLY A 63 11.41 -7.67 -13.34
CA GLY A 63 11.44 -9.05 -12.86
C GLY A 63 11.57 -9.20 -11.34
N THR A 64 12.23 -8.25 -10.68
CA THR A 64 12.33 -8.18 -9.22
C THR A 64 10.96 -7.96 -8.55
N GLU A 65 10.14 -7.05 -9.07
CA GLU A 65 8.79 -6.81 -8.55
C GLU A 65 7.86 -7.99 -8.83
N THR A 66 7.92 -8.53 -10.05
CA THR A 66 7.15 -9.74 -10.41
C THR A 66 7.49 -10.91 -9.49
N PHE A 67 8.77 -11.15 -9.22
CA PHE A 67 9.20 -12.18 -8.28
C PHE A 67 8.66 -11.97 -6.87
N LEU A 68 8.73 -10.75 -6.36
CA LEU A 68 8.22 -10.43 -5.02
C LEU A 68 6.72 -10.66 -4.92
N VAL A 69 5.94 -10.07 -5.85
CA VAL A 69 4.48 -10.23 -5.83
C VAL A 69 4.10 -11.71 -5.97
N ASP A 70 4.70 -12.44 -6.93
CA ASP A 70 4.44 -13.87 -7.15
C ASP A 70 4.73 -14.70 -5.90
N SER A 71 5.84 -14.43 -5.18
CA SER A 71 6.23 -15.14 -3.96
C SER A 71 5.20 -14.98 -2.83
N PHE A 72 4.70 -13.76 -2.63
CA PHE A 72 3.71 -13.48 -1.58
C PHE A 72 2.31 -13.95 -1.96
N VAL A 73 1.91 -13.81 -3.22
CA VAL A 73 0.65 -14.32 -3.76
C VAL A 73 0.57 -15.85 -3.59
N ARG A 74 1.59 -16.60 -4.01
CA ARG A 74 1.64 -18.07 -3.89
C ARG A 74 1.61 -18.56 -2.46
N SER A 75 2.25 -17.84 -1.55
CA SER A 75 2.26 -18.17 -0.11
C SER A 75 1.09 -17.56 0.65
N ARG A 76 0.15 -16.85 -0.03
CA ARG A 76 -1.01 -16.15 0.54
C ARG A 76 -0.65 -15.15 1.64
N ARG A 77 0.59 -14.62 1.64
CA ARG A 77 1.04 -13.62 2.60
C ARG A 77 0.55 -12.23 2.23
N PRO A 78 0.26 -11.35 3.22
CA PRO A 78 -0.26 -10.02 2.97
C PRO A 78 0.64 -9.14 2.12
N ILE A 79 0.01 -8.34 1.24
CA ILE A 79 0.67 -7.33 0.42
C ILE A 79 -0.05 -5.99 0.60
N LEU A 80 0.72 -4.93 0.89
CA LEU A 80 0.25 -3.54 0.86
C LEU A 80 0.96 -2.81 -0.28
N GLY A 81 0.19 -2.36 -1.29
CA GLY A 81 0.69 -1.52 -2.37
C GLY A 81 0.30 -0.05 -2.16
N ILE A 82 1.27 0.87 -2.18
CA ILE A 82 1.03 2.31 -1.99
C ILE A 82 1.42 3.06 -3.26
N CYS A 83 0.51 3.87 -3.80
CA CYS A 83 0.67 4.70 -4.99
C CYS A 83 1.16 3.85 -6.18
N ARG A 84 2.41 3.97 -6.59
CA ARG A 84 3.00 3.10 -7.62
C ARG A 84 2.87 1.60 -7.26
N GLY A 85 2.92 1.24 -5.97
CA GLY A 85 2.73 -0.13 -5.50
C GLY A 85 1.33 -0.69 -5.81
N MET A 86 0.26 0.10 -5.64
CA MET A 86 -1.08 -0.28 -6.08
C MET A 86 -1.15 -0.45 -7.60
N GLN A 87 -0.53 0.46 -8.35
CA GLN A 87 -0.45 0.37 -9.82
C GLN A 87 0.29 -0.89 -10.27
N ALA A 88 1.39 -1.25 -9.57
CA ALA A 88 2.14 -2.48 -9.84
C ALA A 88 1.28 -3.73 -9.62
N LEU A 89 0.49 -3.78 -8.57
CA LEU A 89 -0.48 -4.87 -8.34
C LEU A 89 -1.50 -4.97 -9.47
N ASN A 90 -2.06 -3.83 -9.92
CA ASN A 90 -2.99 -3.82 -11.04
C ASN A 90 -2.34 -4.37 -12.33
N VAL A 91 -1.14 -3.90 -12.66
CA VAL A 91 -0.38 -4.37 -13.84
C VAL A 91 0.01 -5.84 -13.72
N TYR A 92 0.40 -6.30 -12.54
CA TYR A 92 0.75 -7.70 -12.27
C TYR A 92 -0.38 -8.66 -12.66
N TRP A 93 -1.63 -8.33 -12.36
CA TRP A 93 -2.81 -9.12 -12.73
C TRP A 93 -3.40 -8.76 -14.10
N GLY A 94 -2.71 -7.95 -14.90
CA GLY A 94 -3.11 -7.65 -16.29
C GLY A 94 -4.02 -6.44 -16.45
N GLY A 95 -4.15 -5.59 -15.46
CA GLY A 95 -4.80 -4.29 -15.56
C GLY A 95 -3.97 -3.28 -16.34
N THR A 96 -4.54 -2.11 -16.65
CA THR A 96 -3.88 -1.02 -17.38
C THR A 96 -3.84 0.27 -16.58
N LEU A 97 -2.94 1.17 -16.95
CA LEU A 97 -2.79 2.49 -16.35
C LEU A 97 -3.04 3.58 -17.40
N ARG A 98 -3.45 4.76 -16.93
CA ARG A 98 -3.57 5.98 -17.75
C ARG A 98 -2.95 7.16 -17.02
N ASP A 99 -2.50 8.15 -17.77
CA ASP A 99 -2.11 9.43 -17.19
C ASP A 99 -3.35 10.24 -16.82
N ILE A 100 -3.29 10.92 -15.70
CA ILE A 100 -4.34 11.80 -15.17
C ILE A 100 -3.76 13.14 -14.71
N SER A 101 -4.65 14.08 -14.42
CA SER A 101 -4.32 15.37 -13.79
C SER A 101 -5.20 15.59 -12.57
N GLY A 102 -4.83 16.55 -11.72
CA GLY A 102 -5.66 16.93 -10.56
C GLY A 102 -5.39 16.14 -9.29
N HIS A 103 -4.44 15.19 -9.28
CA HIS A 103 -4.09 14.37 -8.12
C HIS A 103 -2.67 14.64 -7.57
N GLN A 104 -2.07 15.74 -8.00
CA GLN A 104 -0.79 16.22 -7.46
C GLN A 104 -0.68 17.74 -7.59
N LEU A 105 0.11 18.35 -6.73
CA LEU A 105 0.54 19.74 -6.85
C LEU A 105 1.91 19.81 -7.54
N PRO A 106 2.27 20.98 -8.15
CA PRO A 106 3.62 21.19 -8.66
C PRO A 106 4.71 21.07 -7.58
N ARG A 107 4.34 21.32 -6.34
CA ARG A 107 5.18 21.13 -5.14
C ARG A 107 4.32 20.73 -3.96
N GLY A 108 4.78 19.71 -3.21
CA GLY A 108 4.10 19.21 -2.02
C GLY A 108 2.95 18.25 -2.34
N ASP A 109 2.26 17.84 -1.29
CA ASP A 109 1.16 16.92 -1.35
C ASP A 109 -0.17 17.66 -1.53
N MET A 110 -1.08 17.08 -2.28
CA MET A 110 -2.48 17.50 -2.39
C MET A 110 -3.31 16.70 -1.39
N VAL A 111 -4.32 17.33 -0.79
CA VAL A 111 -5.37 16.62 -0.05
C VAL A 111 -6.67 16.80 -0.76
N HIS A 112 -7.40 15.71 -1.02
CA HIS A 112 -8.70 15.74 -1.65
C HIS A 112 -9.68 14.75 -0.99
N PRO A 113 -11.00 15.03 -1.05
CA PRO A 113 -12.03 14.14 -0.53
C PRO A 113 -12.14 12.87 -1.38
N THR A 114 -12.58 11.79 -0.74
CA THR A 114 -12.89 10.53 -1.38
C THR A 114 -14.18 9.93 -0.83
N ARG A 115 -14.72 8.92 -1.52
CA ARG A 115 -15.78 8.04 -1.03
C ARG A 115 -15.21 6.65 -0.85
N ALA A 116 -15.42 6.05 0.31
CA ALA A 116 -14.92 4.73 0.66
C ALA A 116 -16.05 3.77 1.01
N GLU A 117 -15.84 2.49 0.71
CA GLU A 117 -16.75 1.39 1.02
C GLU A 117 -15.97 0.20 1.63
N GLY A 118 -16.69 -0.77 2.19
CA GLY A 118 -16.10 -1.99 2.71
C GLY A 118 -15.02 -1.73 3.77
N ILE A 119 -13.86 -2.36 3.60
CA ILE A 119 -12.76 -2.23 4.56
C ILE A 119 -12.24 -0.79 4.68
N MET A 120 -12.18 -0.03 3.58
CA MET A 120 -11.70 1.36 3.65
C MET A 120 -12.63 2.25 4.47
N ALA A 121 -13.94 2.07 4.35
CA ALA A 121 -14.92 2.78 5.18
C ALA A 121 -14.82 2.38 6.67
N GLN A 122 -14.50 1.13 6.96
CA GLN A 122 -14.28 0.67 8.35
C GLN A 122 -13.02 1.30 8.96
N LEU A 123 -11.96 1.47 8.18
CA LEU A 123 -10.66 1.99 8.65
C LEU A 123 -10.64 3.51 8.76
N LEU A 124 -11.34 4.24 7.86
CA LEU A 124 -11.18 5.69 7.70
C LEU A 124 -12.52 6.48 7.69
N GLY A 125 -13.65 5.79 7.73
CA GLY A 125 -14.97 6.39 7.49
C GLY A 125 -15.35 6.42 6.00
N GLU A 126 -16.60 6.76 5.70
CA GLU A 126 -17.17 6.70 4.34
C GLU A 126 -16.67 7.82 3.43
N HIS A 127 -16.25 8.96 3.99
CA HIS A 127 -15.82 10.14 3.22
C HIS A 127 -14.47 10.70 3.72
N PRO A 128 -13.37 9.93 3.69
CA PRO A 128 -12.07 10.41 4.15
C PRO A 128 -11.42 11.32 3.12
N ALA A 129 -10.73 12.37 3.59
CA ALA A 129 -9.77 13.09 2.78
C ALA A 129 -8.42 12.35 2.78
N VAL A 130 -7.71 12.34 1.65
CA VAL A 130 -6.48 11.57 1.47
C VAL A 130 -5.35 12.41 0.89
N THR A 131 -4.11 12.10 1.29
CA THR A 131 -2.89 12.76 0.81
C THR A 131 -2.44 12.14 -0.51
N SER A 132 -2.52 12.90 -1.59
CA SER A 132 -2.30 12.46 -2.96
C SER A 132 -1.08 13.12 -3.61
N CYS A 133 -0.33 12.35 -4.39
CA CYS A 133 0.79 12.83 -5.19
C CYS A 133 1.04 11.85 -6.35
N HIS A 134 0.11 11.80 -7.33
CA HIS A 134 0.25 10.93 -8.49
C HIS A 134 -0.34 11.57 -9.76
N HIS A 135 0.18 11.17 -10.92
CA HIS A 135 -0.28 11.57 -12.25
C HIS A 135 -0.55 10.36 -13.15
N GLN A 136 -0.47 9.16 -12.58
CA GLN A 136 -0.97 7.92 -13.19
C GLN A 136 -1.99 7.28 -12.25
N ALA A 137 -2.98 6.60 -12.83
CA ALA A 137 -3.99 5.82 -12.11
C ALA A 137 -4.37 4.57 -12.91
N ALA A 138 -5.08 3.66 -12.26
CA ALA A 138 -5.70 2.53 -12.94
C ALA A 138 -6.68 3.03 -14.01
N ASP A 139 -6.54 2.53 -15.23
CA ASP A 139 -7.49 2.72 -16.35
C ASP A 139 -8.49 1.57 -16.35
N ARG A 140 -8.01 0.34 -16.56
CA ARG A 140 -8.79 -0.88 -16.38
C ARG A 140 -8.24 -1.66 -15.19
N LEU A 141 -9.09 -1.90 -14.20
CA LEU A 141 -8.72 -2.80 -13.09
C LEU A 141 -8.62 -4.23 -13.59
N ALA A 142 -7.63 -4.95 -13.07
CA ALA A 142 -7.50 -6.37 -13.23
C ALA A 142 -8.67 -7.09 -12.55
N GLU A 143 -9.15 -8.20 -13.15
CA GLU A 143 -10.32 -8.93 -12.69
C GLU A 143 -10.31 -9.32 -11.19
N PRO A 144 -9.19 -9.81 -10.59
CA PRO A 144 -9.22 -10.20 -9.19
C PRO A 144 -9.19 -9.01 -8.22
N LEU A 145 -9.05 -7.77 -8.70
CA LEU A 145 -9.08 -6.57 -7.88
C LEU A 145 -10.47 -5.92 -7.88
N ARG A 146 -10.94 -5.55 -6.69
CA ARG A 146 -12.18 -4.80 -6.50
C ARG A 146 -11.87 -3.41 -5.94
N PRO A 147 -12.40 -2.34 -6.56
CA PRO A 147 -12.26 -1.00 -6.02
C PRO A 147 -13.10 -0.84 -4.74
N VAL A 148 -12.56 -0.14 -3.76
CA VAL A 148 -13.20 0.12 -2.45
C VAL A 148 -13.06 1.57 -1.99
N GLN A 149 -12.45 2.44 -2.81
CA GLN A 149 -12.36 3.88 -2.57
C GLN A 149 -12.20 4.62 -3.90
N TRP A 150 -12.81 5.81 -4.02
CA TRP A 150 -12.80 6.63 -5.24
C TRP A 150 -12.69 8.11 -4.90
N ALA A 151 -11.96 8.85 -5.73
CA ALA A 151 -12.02 10.31 -5.76
C ALA A 151 -13.33 10.80 -6.41
N GLU A 152 -13.66 12.08 -6.28
CA GLU A 152 -14.88 12.68 -6.85
C GLU A 152 -14.94 12.59 -8.37
N ASP A 153 -13.80 12.60 -9.06
CA ASP A 153 -13.68 12.44 -10.51
C ASP A 153 -13.74 10.97 -10.99
N GLY A 154 -13.96 10.03 -10.06
CA GLY A 154 -14.09 8.60 -10.33
C GLY A 154 -12.77 7.85 -10.40
N VAL A 155 -11.63 8.48 -10.13
CA VAL A 155 -10.34 7.78 -10.01
C VAL A 155 -10.41 6.79 -8.85
N THR A 156 -9.97 5.55 -9.10
CA THR A 156 -9.89 4.52 -8.06
C THR A 156 -8.72 4.82 -7.11
N GLU A 157 -9.04 5.01 -5.83
CA GLU A 157 -8.10 5.39 -4.77
C GLU A 157 -7.72 4.24 -3.84
N ALA A 158 -8.49 3.15 -3.83
CA ALA A 158 -8.08 1.91 -3.19
C ALA A 158 -8.72 0.68 -3.83
N VAL A 159 -7.99 -0.44 -3.77
CA VAL A 159 -8.42 -1.75 -4.24
C VAL A 159 -8.10 -2.82 -3.21
N VAL A 160 -8.91 -3.87 -3.19
CA VAL A 160 -8.63 -5.13 -2.49
C VAL A 160 -8.66 -6.29 -3.46
N HIS A 161 -7.87 -7.32 -3.20
CA HIS A 161 -8.01 -8.59 -3.92
C HIS A 161 -9.20 -9.38 -3.34
N GLN A 162 -9.94 -10.06 -4.20
CA GLN A 162 -11.19 -10.75 -3.81
C GLN A 162 -10.95 -11.94 -2.87
N GLU A 163 -9.78 -12.59 -2.93
CA GLU A 163 -9.48 -13.83 -2.21
C GLU A 163 -8.17 -13.80 -1.40
N LEU A 164 -7.28 -12.87 -1.69
CA LEU A 164 -5.95 -12.78 -1.07
C LEU A 164 -5.89 -11.57 -0.12
N PRO A 165 -5.05 -11.60 0.91
CA PRO A 165 -4.85 -10.48 1.81
C PRO A 165 -4.02 -9.37 1.15
N VAL A 166 -4.56 -8.76 0.10
CA VAL A 166 -3.92 -7.71 -0.69
C VAL A 166 -4.76 -6.44 -0.63
N LEU A 167 -4.14 -5.37 -0.20
CA LEU A 167 -4.68 -4.01 -0.19
C LEU A 167 -3.77 -3.11 -1.02
N GLY A 168 -4.35 -2.34 -1.93
CA GLY A 168 -3.68 -1.27 -2.66
C GLY A 168 -4.35 0.07 -2.37
N VAL A 169 -3.55 1.11 -2.12
CA VAL A 169 -4.03 2.50 -2.02
C VAL A 169 -3.24 3.38 -2.98
N GLN A 170 -3.93 4.26 -3.70
CA GLN A 170 -3.32 5.13 -4.71
C GLN A 170 -2.67 6.38 -4.08
N TRP A 171 -3.17 6.79 -2.96
CA TRP A 171 -2.69 7.91 -2.14
C TRP A 171 -1.60 7.47 -1.13
N HIS A 172 -1.12 8.39 -0.29
CA HIS A 172 0.05 8.21 0.58
C HIS A 172 -0.32 8.18 2.08
N PRO A 173 -0.77 7.02 2.63
CA PRO A 173 -1.09 6.90 4.06
C PRO A 173 0.10 7.19 4.97
N GLU A 174 1.33 6.90 4.53
CA GLU A 174 2.56 7.18 5.29
C GLU A 174 2.83 8.68 5.47
N ARG A 175 2.14 9.56 4.72
CA ARG A 175 2.25 11.03 4.82
C ARG A 175 1.13 11.67 5.61
N GLN A 176 0.20 10.87 6.15
CA GLN A 176 -0.89 11.32 7.01
C GLN A 176 -1.12 10.38 8.21
N SER A 177 -0.06 9.72 8.70
CA SER A 177 -0.14 8.77 9.82
C SER A 177 0.86 9.08 10.91
N TYR A 178 0.52 8.76 12.15
CA TYR A 178 1.39 8.87 13.31
C TYR A 178 2.03 10.26 13.46
N ALA A 179 3.35 10.34 13.38
CA ALA A 179 4.10 11.60 13.49
C ALA A 179 3.86 12.56 12.31
N LEU A 180 3.33 12.06 11.19
CA LEU A 180 3.00 12.83 9.99
C LEU A 180 1.49 13.02 9.83
N CYS A 181 0.68 12.79 10.90
CA CYS A 181 -0.76 13.08 10.85
C CYS A 181 -1.00 14.57 10.55
N ARG A 182 -2.11 14.84 9.86
CA ARG A 182 -2.48 16.15 9.31
C ARG A 182 -3.77 16.64 9.95
N GLU A 183 -3.98 17.94 9.94
CA GLU A 183 -5.25 18.54 10.40
C GLU A 183 -6.34 18.48 9.31
N ASP A 184 -5.94 18.41 8.03
CA ASP A 184 -6.82 18.43 6.86
C ASP A 184 -7.18 17.02 6.32
N ALA A 185 -6.71 15.95 6.97
CA ALA A 185 -7.01 14.56 6.63
C ALA A 185 -7.04 13.67 7.89
N PRO A 186 -7.85 12.58 7.91
CA PRO A 186 -7.86 11.65 9.02
C PRO A 186 -6.52 10.95 9.18
N ASP A 187 -6.17 10.57 10.41
CA ASP A 187 -4.98 9.76 10.66
C ASP A 187 -5.14 8.36 10.02
N ALA A 188 -4.32 8.08 9.02
CA ALA A 188 -4.37 6.82 8.25
C ALA A 188 -3.62 5.65 8.92
N ARG A 189 -3.25 5.75 10.21
CA ARG A 189 -2.55 4.68 10.95
C ARG A 189 -3.25 3.31 10.88
N GLU A 190 -4.57 3.30 10.75
CA GLU A 190 -5.36 2.06 10.71
C GLU A 190 -5.08 1.23 9.45
N ILE A 191 -4.60 1.83 8.36
CA ILE A 191 -4.14 1.10 7.16
C ILE A 191 -2.95 0.20 7.52
N PHE A 192 -1.95 0.75 8.22
CA PHE A 192 -0.76 -0.02 8.63
C PHE A 192 -1.09 -1.04 9.72
N ARG A 193 -1.96 -0.70 10.68
CA ARG A 193 -2.42 -1.64 11.71
C ARG A 193 -3.18 -2.80 11.11
N TYR A 194 -4.10 -2.54 10.18
CA TYR A 194 -4.81 -3.58 9.45
C TYR A 194 -3.83 -4.51 8.73
N PHE A 195 -2.88 -3.96 7.97
CA PHE A 195 -1.88 -4.74 7.28
C PHE A 195 -1.04 -5.63 8.22
N VAL A 196 -0.60 -5.07 9.37
CA VAL A 196 0.15 -5.83 10.40
C VAL A 196 -0.71 -6.92 11.05
N THR A 197 -2.01 -6.68 11.22
CA THR A 197 -2.93 -7.68 11.76
C THR A 197 -3.11 -8.85 10.80
N GLN A 198 -3.25 -8.61 9.50
CA GLN A 198 -3.35 -9.66 8.48
C GLN A 198 -2.14 -10.62 8.49
N MET A 199 -0.93 -10.14 8.79
CA MET A 199 0.26 -10.98 8.92
C MET A 199 0.21 -11.93 10.12
N LYS A 200 -0.52 -11.60 11.18
CA LYS A 200 -0.67 -12.44 12.36
C LYS A 200 -1.76 -13.50 12.21
N GLU A 201 -2.68 -13.29 11.29
CA GLU A 201 -3.82 -14.17 11.00
C GLU A 201 -3.50 -15.18 9.88
N THR A 202 -2.43 -14.95 9.13
CA THR A 202 -1.95 -15.87 8.10
C THR A 202 -1.20 -17.02 8.75
N PRO A 203 -1.60 -18.28 8.55
CA PRO A 203 -1.00 -19.46 9.18
C PRO A 203 0.42 -19.75 8.72
#